data_5de4e66d89246b9166f6ee3ba73f0663
#
_entry.id   5de4e66d89246b9166f6ee3ba73f0663
#
_cell.length_a   1.000
_cell.length_b   1.000
_cell.length_c   1.000
_cell.angle_alpha   90.00
_cell.angle_beta   90.00
_cell.angle_gamma   90.00
#
_symmetry.space_group_name_H-M   'P 1'
#
loop_
_entity.id
_entity.type
_entity.pdbx_description
1 polymer ?
#
loop_
_entity_poly.entity_id
_entity_poly.type
_entity_poly.pdbx_seq_one_letter_code
_entity_poly.pdbx_strand_id
1 'polypeptide(L)'
;HLRFGKISIRDLVREAWSVSEKWVNELIWREFYQMILWHFPHVTERSFKAQYDLLEWKNDEELFRAWCEGRTGYPIVDAGMRELNATGFMHNRVRMITASFLTKFLLIDWRWGEAYFAAKLLDFELASNNGGWQWSAGTGVDAAPYFRIFNMDEQTRKFDPDFSYIRRWVPEFQELTYPRPIVDYKMARQRCLEFYKEALAAKG
;
A
#
# COMPACT_ATOMS: atom_id res chain seq x y z
N HIS A 1 -10.51 11.46 13.39
CA HIS A 1 -11.09 11.72 14.74
C HIS A 1 -10.29 11.03 15.83
N LEU A 2 -9.91 9.76 15.68
CA LEU A 2 -9.08 9.02 16.66
C LEU A 2 -7.71 9.64 16.87
N ARG A 3 -7.01 9.99 15.77
CA ARG A 3 -5.68 10.61 15.84
C ARG A 3 -5.64 11.87 16.71
N PHE A 4 -6.68 12.69 16.62
CA PHE A 4 -6.77 13.96 17.33
C PHE A 4 -7.49 13.87 18.69
N GLY A 5 -7.77 12.67 19.19
CA GLY A 5 -8.40 12.45 20.48
C GLY A 5 -9.84 12.98 20.60
N LYS A 6 -10.51 13.20 19.47
CA LYS A 6 -11.92 13.65 19.47
C LYS A 6 -12.89 12.54 19.87
N ILE A 7 -12.47 11.30 19.76
CA ILE A 7 -13.24 10.11 20.11
C ILE A 7 -12.35 9.21 20.96
N SER A 8 -12.88 8.70 22.07
CA SER A 8 -12.19 7.75 22.93
C SER A 8 -12.06 6.39 22.27
N ILE A 9 -10.85 5.86 22.16
CA ILE A 9 -10.62 4.50 21.68
C ILE A 9 -11.31 3.45 22.54
N ARG A 10 -11.39 3.65 23.85
CA ARG A 10 -12.02 2.71 24.78
C ARG A 10 -13.53 2.66 24.56
N ASP A 11 -14.16 3.80 24.29
CA ASP A 11 -15.60 3.86 24.01
C ASP A 11 -15.90 3.22 22.66
N LEU A 12 -15.06 3.47 21.64
CA LEU A 12 -15.20 2.79 20.36
C LEU A 12 -15.05 1.27 20.46
N VAL A 13 -14.13 0.75 21.27
CA VAL A 13 -14.01 -0.69 21.48
C VAL A 13 -15.28 -1.25 22.14
N ARG A 14 -15.84 -0.57 23.16
CA ARG A 14 -17.08 -1.00 23.81
C ARG A 14 -18.25 -1.06 22.84
N GLU A 15 -18.41 -0.01 22.03
CA GLU A 15 -19.46 0.03 20.99
C GLU A 15 -19.23 -1.01 19.88
N ALA A 16 -18.00 -1.11 19.37
CA ALA A 16 -17.67 -2.02 18.30
C ALA A 16 -17.83 -3.51 18.69
N TRP A 17 -17.58 -3.86 19.95
CA TRP A 17 -17.60 -5.24 20.45
C TRP A 17 -18.91 -5.95 20.20
N SER A 18 -20.03 -5.25 20.35
CA SER A 18 -21.37 -5.80 20.13
C SER A 18 -21.88 -5.69 18.69
N VAL A 19 -21.18 -4.90 17.85
CA VAL A 19 -21.68 -4.53 16.52
C VAL A 19 -20.90 -5.23 15.39
N SER A 20 -19.59 -5.29 15.47
CA SER A 20 -18.77 -5.79 14.37
C SER A 20 -17.37 -6.23 14.82
N GLU A 21 -17.13 -7.55 14.74
CA GLU A 21 -15.80 -8.12 14.96
C GLU A 21 -14.75 -7.53 14.02
N LYS A 22 -15.10 -7.24 12.77
CA LYS A 22 -14.19 -6.59 11.83
C LYS A 22 -13.75 -5.22 12.33
N TRP A 23 -14.66 -4.44 12.87
CA TRP A 23 -14.33 -3.12 13.40
C TRP A 23 -13.41 -3.21 14.62
N VAL A 24 -13.67 -4.15 15.51
CA VAL A 24 -12.77 -4.44 16.65
C VAL A 24 -11.36 -4.80 16.14
N ASN A 25 -11.26 -5.65 15.11
CA ASN A 25 -9.98 -6.04 14.53
C ASN A 25 -9.20 -4.85 13.94
N GLU A 26 -9.89 -3.88 13.32
CA GLU A 26 -9.21 -2.65 12.83
C GLU A 26 -8.66 -1.78 13.98
N LEU A 27 -9.35 -1.74 15.12
CA LEU A 27 -8.85 -1.05 16.32
C LEU A 27 -7.65 -1.78 16.94
N ILE A 28 -7.65 -3.13 16.90
CA ILE A 28 -6.52 -3.97 17.32
C ILE A 28 -5.31 -3.73 16.41
N TRP A 29 -5.49 -3.69 15.08
CA TRP A 29 -4.41 -3.37 14.14
C TRP A 29 -3.80 -2.01 14.40
N ARG A 30 -4.62 -1.00 14.70
CA ARG A 30 -4.13 0.33 15.07
C ARG A 30 -3.23 0.26 16.30
N GLU A 31 -3.68 -0.40 17.37
CA GLU A 31 -2.91 -0.57 18.60
C GLU A 31 -1.60 -1.34 18.33
N PHE A 32 -1.68 -2.42 17.59
CA PHE A 32 -0.52 -3.23 17.21
C PHE A 32 0.56 -2.39 16.51
N TYR A 33 0.21 -1.60 15.50
CA TYR A 33 1.21 -0.76 14.82
C TYR A 33 1.76 0.35 15.72
N GLN A 34 0.97 0.91 16.62
CA GLN A 34 1.47 1.87 17.61
C GLN A 34 2.45 1.22 18.59
N MET A 35 2.19 -0.02 19.03
CA MET A 35 3.12 -0.79 19.86
C MET A 35 4.43 -1.07 19.12
N ILE A 36 4.37 -1.42 17.84
CA ILE A 36 5.56 -1.62 17.00
C ILE A 36 6.38 -0.33 16.92
N LEU A 37 5.74 0.78 16.59
CA LEU A 37 6.44 2.07 16.49
C LEU A 37 7.06 2.49 17.83
N TRP A 38 6.37 2.27 18.94
CA TRP A 38 6.86 2.59 20.29
C TRP A 38 8.09 1.79 20.68
N HIS A 39 8.06 0.48 20.46
CA HIS A 39 9.16 -0.41 20.87
C HIS A 39 10.30 -0.49 19.84
N PHE A 40 10.03 -0.19 18.59
CA PHE A 40 10.96 -0.28 17.47
C PHE A 40 10.96 1.01 16.63
N PRO A 41 11.32 2.18 17.20
CA PRO A 41 11.20 3.48 16.51
C PRO A 41 12.02 3.56 15.22
N HIS A 42 13.04 2.72 15.06
CA HIS A 42 13.84 2.63 13.83
C HIS A 42 13.03 2.27 12.58
N VAL A 43 11.82 1.71 12.74
CA VAL A 43 10.97 1.33 11.59
C VAL A 43 10.52 2.53 10.75
N THR A 44 10.63 3.75 11.26
CA THR A 44 10.37 4.96 10.49
C THR A 44 11.38 5.17 9.35
N GLU A 45 12.61 4.68 9.53
CA GLU A 45 13.72 4.88 8.60
C GLU A 45 14.21 3.59 7.96
N ARG A 46 14.00 2.44 8.63
CA ARG A 46 14.52 1.14 8.24
C ARG A 46 13.43 0.08 8.21
N SER A 47 13.70 -1.01 7.54
CA SER A 47 12.84 -2.19 7.58
C SER A 47 12.80 -2.79 8.98
N PHE A 48 11.63 -3.25 9.44
CA PHE A 48 11.53 -3.98 10.70
C PHE A 48 12.44 -5.21 10.69
N LYS A 49 12.46 -5.95 9.58
CA LYS A 49 13.39 -7.06 9.35
C LYS A 49 14.62 -6.53 8.63
N ALA A 50 15.72 -6.31 9.37
CA ALA A 50 16.94 -5.67 8.91
C ALA A 50 17.54 -6.27 7.61
N GLN A 51 17.28 -7.55 7.33
CA GLN A 51 17.74 -8.21 6.10
C GLN A 51 17.19 -7.56 4.81
N TYR A 52 16.05 -6.88 4.90
CA TYR A 52 15.44 -6.19 3.75
C TYR A 52 15.98 -4.76 3.54
N ASP A 53 16.84 -4.26 4.42
CA ASP A 53 17.56 -3.01 4.18
C ASP A 53 18.66 -3.19 3.10
N LEU A 54 18.96 -4.44 2.73
CA LEU A 54 19.85 -4.79 1.62
C LEU A 54 19.18 -4.71 0.23
N LEU A 55 17.87 -4.43 0.17
CA LEU A 55 17.16 -4.27 -1.10
C LEU A 55 17.64 -3.00 -1.81
N GLU A 56 18.27 -3.16 -2.96
CA GLU A 56 18.70 -2.05 -3.81
C GLU A 56 17.56 -1.61 -4.73
N TRP A 57 16.62 -0.83 -4.15
CA TRP A 57 15.46 -0.33 -4.87
C TRP A 57 15.85 0.43 -6.14
N LYS A 58 15.09 0.24 -7.23
CA LYS A 58 15.40 0.89 -8.52
C LYS A 58 15.13 2.38 -8.54
N ASN A 59 14.12 2.81 -7.78
CA ASN A 59 13.78 4.22 -7.55
C ASN A 59 13.68 5.06 -8.83
N ASP A 60 13.02 4.53 -9.86
CA ASP A 60 12.77 5.24 -11.11
C ASP A 60 11.75 6.36 -10.89
N GLU A 61 12.21 7.61 -11.05
CA GLU A 61 11.39 8.81 -10.81
C GLU A 61 10.25 8.98 -11.81
N GLU A 62 10.41 8.54 -13.06
CA GLU A 62 9.35 8.63 -14.06
C GLU A 62 8.22 7.66 -13.75
N LEU A 63 8.56 6.42 -13.38
CA LEU A 63 7.62 5.43 -12.94
C LEU A 63 6.93 5.85 -11.63
N PHE A 64 7.67 6.44 -10.70
CA PHE A 64 7.09 6.99 -9.47
C PHE A 64 6.09 8.11 -9.77
N ARG A 65 6.45 9.03 -10.65
CA ARG A 65 5.56 10.12 -11.07
C ARG A 65 4.29 9.59 -11.74
N ALA A 66 4.43 8.61 -12.64
CA ALA A 66 3.27 7.98 -13.29
C ALA A 66 2.33 7.33 -12.26
N TRP A 67 2.89 6.68 -11.24
CA TRP A 67 2.12 6.12 -10.12
C TRP A 67 1.44 7.23 -9.30
N CYS A 68 2.15 8.27 -8.90
CA CYS A 68 1.59 9.41 -8.16
C CYS A 68 0.42 10.06 -8.89
N GLU A 69 0.50 10.18 -10.21
CA GLU A 69 -0.50 10.83 -11.05
C GLU A 69 -1.66 9.90 -11.47
N GLY A 70 -1.59 8.62 -11.13
CA GLY A 70 -2.60 7.62 -11.53
C GLY A 70 -2.64 7.45 -13.06
N ARG A 71 -1.47 7.22 -13.67
CA ARG A 71 -1.25 7.00 -15.11
C ARG A 71 -0.40 5.75 -15.38
N THR A 72 -0.61 4.70 -14.58
CA THR A 72 0.16 3.47 -14.68
C THR A 72 -0.32 2.53 -15.79
N GLY A 73 -1.51 2.76 -16.31
CA GLY A 73 -2.18 1.82 -17.22
C GLY A 73 -2.77 0.60 -16.52
N TYR A 74 -2.85 0.62 -15.19
CA TYR A 74 -3.54 -0.35 -14.36
C TYR A 74 -4.74 0.34 -13.68
N PRO A 75 -5.97 0.15 -14.22
CA PRO A 75 -7.11 0.99 -13.85
C PRO A 75 -7.41 1.04 -12.36
N ILE A 76 -7.30 -0.08 -11.64
CA ILE A 76 -7.56 -0.13 -10.19
C ILE A 76 -6.51 0.65 -9.38
N VAL A 77 -5.25 0.67 -9.84
CA VAL A 77 -4.16 1.44 -9.24
C VAL A 77 -4.38 2.91 -9.52
N ASP A 78 -4.67 3.26 -10.78
CA ASP A 78 -4.88 4.64 -11.22
C ASP A 78 -6.10 5.25 -10.53
N ALA A 79 -7.19 4.48 -10.38
CA ALA A 79 -8.37 4.90 -9.64
C ALA A 79 -8.03 5.25 -8.18
N GLY A 80 -7.25 4.41 -7.51
CA GLY A 80 -6.82 4.66 -6.14
C GLY A 80 -5.99 5.92 -5.99
N MET A 81 -5.01 6.13 -6.87
CA MET A 81 -4.15 7.30 -6.80
C MET A 81 -4.90 8.59 -7.14
N ARG A 82 -5.83 8.55 -8.10
CA ARG A 82 -6.68 9.71 -8.44
C ARG A 82 -7.67 10.04 -7.33
N GLU A 83 -8.28 9.04 -6.67
CA GLU A 83 -9.11 9.24 -5.49
C GLU A 83 -8.31 9.93 -4.38
N LEU A 84 -7.12 9.41 -4.06
CA LEU A 84 -6.23 10.01 -3.06
C LEU A 84 -5.93 11.47 -3.36
N ASN A 85 -5.53 11.76 -4.61
CA ASN A 85 -5.18 13.11 -5.02
C ASN A 85 -6.35 14.09 -4.97
N ALA A 86 -7.55 13.61 -5.28
CA ALA A 86 -8.74 14.46 -5.33
C ALA A 86 -9.38 14.67 -3.95
N THR A 87 -9.30 13.69 -3.05
CA THR A 87 -10.09 13.68 -1.81
C THR A 87 -9.29 13.62 -0.53
N GLY A 88 -8.03 13.18 -0.58
CA GLY A 88 -7.24 12.84 0.61
C GLY A 88 -7.68 11.55 1.31
N PHE A 89 -8.55 10.76 0.69
CA PHE A 89 -9.00 9.45 1.18
C PHE A 89 -8.69 8.35 0.19
N MET A 90 -8.56 7.13 0.70
CA MET A 90 -8.46 5.91 -0.09
C MET A 90 -8.88 4.74 0.78
N HIS A 91 -9.77 3.88 0.26
CA HIS A 91 -10.19 2.68 0.97
C HIS A 91 -8.99 1.75 1.27
N ASN A 92 -8.96 1.09 2.45
CA ASN A 92 -7.83 0.25 2.87
C ASN A 92 -7.40 -0.78 1.82
N ARG A 93 -8.35 -1.47 1.18
CA ARG A 93 -8.02 -2.45 0.12
C ARG A 93 -7.27 -1.82 -1.04
N VAL A 94 -7.64 -0.62 -1.43
CA VAL A 94 -6.99 0.11 -2.53
C VAL A 94 -5.59 0.57 -2.12
N ARG A 95 -5.39 1.01 -0.86
CA ARG A 95 -4.05 1.31 -0.31
C ARG A 95 -3.11 0.11 -0.45
N MET A 96 -3.58 -1.09 -0.10
CA MET A 96 -2.79 -2.32 -0.25
C MET A 96 -2.44 -2.61 -1.72
N ILE A 97 -3.37 -2.40 -2.64
CA ILE A 97 -3.17 -2.62 -4.08
C ILE A 97 -2.14 -1.64 -4.63
N THR A 98 -2.31 -0.34 -4.37
CA THR A 98 -1.41 0.72 -4.87
C THR A 98 -0.02 0.62 -4.27
N ALA A 99 0.11 0.29 -2.98
CA ALA A 99 1.39 0.08 -2.31
C ALA A 99 2.11 -1.18 -2.82
N SER A 100 1.38 -2.29 -3.01
CA SER A 100 1.93 -3.50 -3.61
C SER A 100 2.39 -3.26 -5.05
N PHE A 101 1.67 -2.44 -5.82
CA PHE A 101 2.08 -2.08 -7.17
C PHE A 101 3.41 -1.30 -7.15
N LEU A 102 3.51 -0.27 -6.34
CA LEU A 102 4.74 0.53 -6.23
C LEU A 102 5.94 -0.35 -5.88
N THR A 103 5.83 -1.14 -4.82
CA THR A 103 6.96 -1.90 -4.27
C THR A 103 7.30 -3.17 -5.03
N LYS A 104 6.30 -3.87 -5.60
CA LYS A 104 6.47 -5.18 -6.25
C LYS A 104 6.55 -5.11 -7.77
N PHE A 105 5.86 -4.16 -8.40
CA PHE A 105 5.88 -4.03 -9.85
C PHE A 105 6.93 -3.03 -10.31
N LEU A 106 7.04 -1.89 -9.62
CA LEU A 106 7.98 -0.84 -10.00
C LEU A 106 9.33 -0.96 -9.28
N LEU A 107 9.41 -1.74 -8.20
CA LEU A 107 10.61 -1.89 -7.35
C LEU A 107 11.08 -0.52 -6.83
N ILE A 108 10.13 0.32 -6.44
CA ILE A 108 10.40 1.61 -5.82
C ILE A 108 10.33 1.46 -4.30
N ASP A 109 11.25 2.12 -3.61
CA ASP A 109 11.34 2.10 -2.16
C ASP A 109 10.01 2.47 -1.51
N TRP A 110 9.56 1.63 -0.60
CA TRP A 110 8.31 1.84 0.13
C TRP A 110 8.27 3.19 0.86
N ARG A 111 9.41 3.75 1.25
CA ARG A 111 9.51 5.05 1.92
C ARG A 111 9.03 6.20 1.03
N TRP A 112 9.24 6.11 -0.29
CA TRP A 112 8.71 7.11 -1.23
C TRP A 112 7.19 7.11 -1.26
N GLY A 113 6.59 5.93 -1.29
CA GLY A 113 5.14 5.79 -1.25
C GLY A 113 4.55 6.18 0.10
N GLU A 114 5.21 5.78 1.19
CA GLU A 114 4.86 6.16 2.55
C GLU A 114 4.81 7.68 2.71
N ALA A 115 5.85 8.38 2.30
CA ALA A 115 5.94 9.83 2.35
C ALA A 115 4.87 10.51 1.48
N TYR A 116 4.58 9.95 0.29
CA TYR A 116 3.51 10.47 -0.56
C TYR A 116 2.13 10.33 0.10
N PHE A 117 1.84 9.18 0.70
CA PHE A 117 0.61 8.98 1.46
C PHE A 117 0.53 9.90 2.69
N ALA A 118 1.63 10.07 3.40
CA ALA A 118 1.70 10.99 4.54
C ALA A 118 1.34 12.43 4.16
N ALA A 119 1.78 12.87 2.98
CA ALA A 119 1.49 14.21 2.47
C ALA A 119 0.05 14.39 1.97
N LYS A 120 -0.63 13.30 1.55
CA LYS A 120 -1.95 13.37 0.89
C LYS A 120 -3.11 12.96 1.79
N LEU A 121 -2.93 11.96 2.67
CA LEU A 121 -4.01 11.38 3.45
C LEU A 121 -4.48 12.31 4.58
N LEU A 122 -5.76 12.62 4.60
CA LEU A 122 -6.40 13.37 5.70
C LEU A 122 -6.47 12.57 7.00
N ASP A 123 -6.51 11.24 6.91
CA ASP A 123 -6.52 10.32 8.05
C ASP A 123 -5.13 9.76 8.39
N PHE A 124 -4.06 10.40 7.88
CA PHE A 124 -2.69 9.97 8.14
C PHE A 124 -2.42 9.77 9.63
N GLU A 125 -1.89 8.60 9.96
CA GLU A 125 -1.33 8.25 11.27
C GLU A 125 -0.05 7.45 11.03
N LEU A 126 1.07 7.89 11.61
CA LEU A 126 2.41 7.41 11.28
C LEU A 126 2.55 5.89 11.45
N ALA A 127 2.11 5.34 12.59
CA ALA A 127 2.29 3.92 12.89
C ALA A 127 1.53 3.02 11.90
N SER A 128 0.28 3.37 11.60
CA SER A 128 -0.57 2.61 10.66
C SER A 128 -0.09 2.75 9.22
N ASN A 129 0.34 3.96 8.82
CA ASN A 129 0.86 4.20 7.47
C ASN A 129 2.17 3.44 7.25
N ASN A 130 3.13 3.61 8.15
CA ASN A 130 4.42 2.91 8.11
C ASN A 130 4.25 1.38 8.13
N GLY A 131 3.44 0.88 9.08
CA GLY A 131 3.17 -0.55 9.19
C GLY A 131 2.51 -1.14 7.93
N GLY A 132 1.54 -0.44 7.35
CA GLY A 132 0.85 -0.85 6.11
C GLY A 132 1.79 -0.86 4.89
N TRP A 133 2.67 0.13 4.76
CA TRP A 133 3.67 0.18 3.71
C TRP A 133 4.69 -0.94 3.82
N GLN A 134 5.24 -1.18 5.02
CA GLN A 134 6.17 -2.27 5.25
C GLN A 134 5.50 -3.64 5.10
N TRP A 135 4.21 -3.77 5.47
CA TRP A 135 3.44 -4.98 5.19
C TRP A 135 3.37 -5.26 3.68
N SER A 136 3.05 -4.25 2.87
CA SER A 136 2.94 -4.38 1.42
C SER A 136 4.29 -4.68 0.76
N ALA A 137 5.36 -4.05 1.23
CA ALA A 137 6.72 -4.30 0.78
C ALA A 137 7.27 -5.67 1.20
N GLY A 138 6.71 -6.30 2.23
CA GLY A 138 7.23 -7.55 2.77
C GLY A 138 8.35 -7.38 3.81
N THR A 139 8.62 -6.16 4.24
CA THR A 139 9.76 -5.78 5.11
C THR A 139 9.38 -5.64 6.58
N GLY A 140 8.07 -5.61 6.89
CA GLY A 140 7.52 -5.34 8.22
C GLY A 140 7.47 -6.55 9.14
N VAL A 141 6.95 -6.33 10.35
CA VAL A 141 6.85 -7.34 11.42
C VAL A 141 5.95 -8.51 11.04
N ASP A 142 4.74 -8.22 10.60
CA ASP A 142 3.74 -9.20 10.14
C ASP A 142 3.49 -9.02 8.63
N ALA A 143 4.58 -8.89 7.89
CA ALA A 143 4.51 -8.57 6.49
C ALA A 143 4.02 -9.75 5.65
N ALA A 144 3.27 -9.45 4.59
CA ALA A 144 2.97 -10.42 3.56
C ALA A 144 4.29 -10.99 3.01
N PRO A 145 4.37 -12.33 2.81
CA PRO A 145 5.55 -12.92 2.19
C PRO A 145 5.89 -12.21 0.87
N TYR A 146 7.18 -11.95 0.62
CA TYR A 146 7.61 -11.18 -0.55
C TYR A 146 7.11 -11.76 -1.87
N PHE A 147 6.94 -13.07 -1.96
CA PHE A 147 6.43 -13.77 -3.14
C PHE A 147 4.91 -13.62 -3.34
N ARG A 148 4.18 -13.07 -2.37
CA ARG A 148 2.75 -12.74 -2.52
C ARG A 148 2.62 -11.41 -3.27
N ILE A 149 2.54 -11.51 -4.58
CA ILE A 149 2.40 -10.39 -5.50
C ILE A 149 0.95 -10.37 -5.98
N PHE A 150 0.27 -9.24 -5.82
CA PHE A 150 -1.12 -9.11 -6.26
C PHE A 150 -1.21 -9.16 -7.79
N ASN A 151 -2.21 -9.85 -8.30
CA ASN A 151 -2.64 -9.70 -9.69
C ASN A 151 -3.72 -8.62 -9.74
N MET A 152 -3.48 -7.54 -10.48
CA MET A 152 -4.36 -6.38 -10.50
C MET A 152 -5.73 -6.70 -11.10
N ASP A 153 -5.79 -7.57 -12.12
CA ASP A 153 -7.05 -8.02 -12.73
C ASP A 153 -7.87 -8.88 -11.74
N GLU A 154 -7.21 -9.75 -10.99
CA GLU A 154 -7.90 -10.53 -9.95
C GLU A 154 -8.39 -9.65 -8.79
N GLN A 155 -7.61 -8.64 -8.40
CA GLN A 155 -8.06 -7.67 -7.39
C GLN A 155 -9.28 -6.89 -7.89
N THR A 156 -9.26 -6.44 -9.13
CA THR A 156 -10.41 -5.76 -9.77
C THR A 156 -11.62 -6.67 -9.79
N ARG A 157 -11.50 -7.89 -10.33
CA ARG A 157 -12.60 -8.86 -10.40
C ARG A 157 -13.22 -9.16 -9.04
N LYS A 158 -12.40 -9.18 -7.99
CA LYS A 158 -12.86 -9.50 -6.63
C LYS A 158 -13.51 -8.33 -5.91
N PHE A 159 -13.01 -7.09 -6.09
CA PHE A 159 -13.39 -5.94 -5.28
C PHE A 159 -14.12 -4.84 -6.03
N ASP A 160 -14.08 -4.86 -7.36
CA ASP A 160 -14.78 -3.94 -8.24
C ASP A 160 -15.26 -4.67 -9.52
N PRO A 161 -16.05 -5.76 -9.40
CA PRO A 161 -16.44 -6.62 -10.52
C PRO A 161 -17.22 -5.87 -11.61
N ASP A 162 -17.95 -4.83 -11.23
CA ASP A 162 -18.76 -4.01 -12.13
C ASP A 162 -18.00 -2.77 -12.62
N PHE A 163 -16.73 -2.62 -12.26
CA PHE A 163 -15.90 -1.45 -12.56
C PHE A 163 -16.50 -0.12 -12.06
N SER A 164 -17.37 -0.14 -11.07
CA SER A 164 -18.06 1.05 -10.57
C SER A 164 -17.08 2.05 -9.92
N TYR A 165 -16.11 1.55 -9.16
CA TYR A 165 -15.04 2.34 -8.57
C TYR A 165 -14.09 2.88 -9.63
N ILE A 166 -13.64 2.03 -10.55
CA ILE A 166 -12.73 2.42 -11.63
C ILE A 166 -13.40 3.49 -12.51
N ARG A 167 -14.63 3.29 -12.96
CA ARG A 167 -15.37 4.27 -13.80
C ARG A 167 -15.51 5.63 -13.13
N ARG A 168 -15.65 5.65 -11.82
CA ARG A 168 -15.76 6.90 -11.06
C ARG A 168 -14.48 7.74 -11.14
N TRP A 169 -13.31 7.10 -11.06
CA TRP A 169 -12.03 7.80 -10.93
C TRP A 169 -11.20 7.79 -12.22
N VAL A 170 -11.49 6.86 -13.13
CA VAL A 170 -10.83 6.70 -14.43
C VAL A 170 -11.91 6.46 -15.48
N PRO A 171 -12.75 7.46 -15.79
CA PRO A 171 -13.86 7.28 -16.74
C PRO A 171 -13.41 6.81 -18.12
N GLU A 172 -12.18 7.19 -18.52
CA GLU A 172 -11.59 6.86 -19.81
C GLU A 172 -10.89 5.48 -19.87
N PHE A 173 -10.99 4.63 -18.84
CA PHE A 173 -10.18 3.40 -18.75
C PHE A 173 -10.42 2.39 -19.89
N GLN A 174 -11.52 2.50 -20.63
CA GLN A 174 -11.85 1.67 -21.80
C GLN A 174 -11.62 2.41 -23.13
N GLU A 175 -11.18 3.64 -23.11
CA GLU A 175 -10.93 4.44 -24.30
C GLU A 175 -9.53 4.20 -24.86
N LEU A 176 -9.33 4.50 -26.14
CA LEU A 176 -8.02 4.41 -26.79
C LEU A 176 -7.00 5.41 -26.23
N THR A 177 -7.48 6.44 -25.57
CA THR A 177 -6.67 7.49 -24.89
C THR A 177 -6.10 7.05 -23.57
N TYR A 178 -6.64 5.98 -22.96
CA TYR A 178 -6.12 5.47 -21.69
C TYR A 178 -4.71 4.88 -21.89
N PRO A 179 -3.74 5.20 -21.00
CA PRO A 179 -2.37 4.77 -21.15
C PRO A 179 -2.23 3.24 -21.12
N ARG A 180 -1.29 2.74 -21.90
CA ARG A 180 -0.90 1.32 -21.83
C ARG A 180 -0.19 1.06 -20.49
N PRO A 181 -0.25 -0.19 -19.99
CA PRO A 181 0.49 -0.58 -18.79
C PRO A 181 1.98 -0.23 -18.89
N ILE A 182 2.49 0.53 -17.91
CA ILE A 182 3.91 0.95 -17.87
C ILE A 182 4.88 -0.19 -17.59
N VAL A 183 4.37 -1.31 -17.08
CA VAL A 183 5.12 -2.57 -16.90
C VAL A 183 4.22 -3.76 -17.24
N ASP A 184 4.79 -4.82 -17.80
CA ASP A 184 4.09 -6.09 -18.01
C ASP A 184 4.00 -6.87 -16.69
N TYR A 185 2.84 -7.46 -16.38
CA TYR A 185 2.61 -8.20 -15.14
C TYR A 185 3.56 -9.38 -14.95
N LYS A 186 3.73 -10.21 -16.00
CA LYS A 186 4.55 -11.44 -15.89
C LYS A 186 6.01 -11.09 -15.68
N MET A 187 6.50 -10.11 -16.44
CA MET A 187 7.88 -9.62 -16.30
C MET A 187 8.11 -8.94 -14.94
N ALA A 188 7.19 -8.09 -14.50
CA ALA A 188 7.28 -7.43 -13.19
C ALA A 188 7.28 -8.45 -12.05
N ARG A 189 6.41 -9.48 -12.13
CA ARG A 189 6.36 -10.55 -11.13
C ARG A 189 7.67 -11.34 -11.07
N GLN A 190 8.22 -11.75 -12.20
CA GLN A 190 9.49 -12.47 -12.24
C GLN A 190 10.62 -11.61 -11.67
N ARG A 191 10.76 -10.38 -12.14
CA ARG A 191 11.77 -9.43 -11.67
C ARG A 191 11.67 -9.18 -10.16
N CYS A 192 10.46 -9.07 -9.62
CA CYS A 192 10.26 -8.92 -8.19
C CYS A 192 10.78 -10.14 -7.40
N LEU A 193 10.49 -11.36 -7.85
CA LEU A 193 10.94 -12.57 -7.18
C LEU A 193 12.47 -12.69 -7.18
N GLU A 194 13.11 -12.39 -8.30
CA GLU A 194 14.57 -12.36 -8.44
C GLU A 194 15.19 -11.31 -7.52
N PHE A 195 14.67 -10.09 -7.55
CA PHE A 195 15.11 -8.96 -6.72
C PHE A 195 15.16 -9.29 -5.23
N TYR A 196 14.07 -9.86 -4.69
CA TYR A 196 14.05 -10.24 -3.27
C TYR A 196 14.92 -11.46 -2.97
N LYS A 197 14.99 -12.44 -3.89
CA LYS A 197 15.81 -13.64 -3.72
C LYS A 197 17.29 -13.29 -3.68
N GLU A 198 17.78 -12.44 -4.56
CA GLU A 198 19.17 -11.99 -4.63
C GLU A 198 19.59 -11.26 -3.35
N ALA A 199 18.77 -10.30 -2.89
CA ALA A 199 19.05 -9.57 -1.66
C ALA A 199 19.09 -10.46 -0.41
N LEU A 200 18.24 -11.49 -0.35
CA LEU A 200 18.22 -12.43 0.76
C LEU A 200 19.35 -13.47 0.69
N ALA A 201 19.83 -13.83 -0.51
CA ALA A 201 20.94 -14.75 -0.71
C ALA A 201 22.30 -14.13 -0.37
N ALA A 202 22.44 -12.81 -0.48
CA ALA A 202 23.69 -12.09 -0.15
C ALA A 202 24.08 -12.17 1.35
N LYS A 203 23.27 -12.82 2.18
CA LYS A 203 23.45 -13.00 3.62
C LYS A 203 23.94 -14.40 4.03
N GLY A 204 24.13 -15.33 3.08
CA GLY A 204 24.75 -16.66 3.30
C GLY A 204 26.25 -16.57 3.03
#